data_1a57a7e8f087c8d37e4db5fbc859056e
#
_entry.id   1a57a7e8f087c8d37e4db5fbc859056e
#
_cell.length_a   1.000
_cell.length_b   1.000
_cell.length_c   1.000
_cell.angle_alpha   90.00
_cell.angle_beta   90.00
_cell.angle_gamma   90.00
#
_symmetry.space_group_name_H-M   'P 1'
#
loop_
_entity.id
_entity.type
_entity.pdbx_description
1 polymer ?
#
loop_
_entity_poly.entity_id
_entity_poly.type
_entity_poly.pdbx_seq_one_letter_code
_entity_poly.pdbx_strand_id
1 'polypeptide(L)'
;MKGMTYRNDKTGEATVEHTCDARAVFDKLAIIVVTYKRQQLLEELLASFAQLTVAPWRIVIVDNEHSDETRDMVDEFREKADGLWGTTDADRKGGTSRVVYAPQTDNLGGAGGFSVGVKVAYDLGAEWFWVMDDDVAVLPDGIEKLAKWGRDHDVIQGGKLDFDGGPFYWQYNFIVPLGIPNPIAPAAFGSAGYRVMNTLCFEGGLFRRRIVEKIGLPDPRFFIYWDDTMYGYLASKVTNSIVVPDVVMRRTRDISNWDIAGLRQLNSTSDMNRYHILRNRGYMARYFMMHGDYRPVLFALGTAATVAKEVIRLVAVDREHVRTGLVQIAKGWRDSHKLMHDPEWRPMPPLVRQ
;
A
#
# COMPACT_ATOMS: atom_id res chain seq x y z
N MET A 1 -10.68 -8.40 -37.80
CA MET A 1 -11.27 -9.72 -37.92
C MET A 1 -10.23 -10.69 -38.43
N LYS A 2 -9.71 -11.57 -37.57
CA LYS A 2 -9.13 -12.89 -37.91
C LYS A 2 -9.17 -13.70 -36.62
N GLY A 3 -10.01 -14.73 -36.64
CA GLY A 3 -10.28 -15.59 -35.52
C GLY A 3 -9.08 -16.49 -35.18
N MET A 4 -8.83 -16.64 -33.91
CA MET A 4 -7.93 -17.64 -33.35
C MET A 4 -8.76 -18.89 -33.04
N THR A 5 -8.57 -19.93 -33.87
CA THR A 5 -9.13 -21.27 -33.66
C THR A 5 -8.33 -21.99 -32.59
N TYR A 6 -8.99 -22.39 -31.52
CA TYR A 6 -8.45 -23.32 -30.53
C TYR A 6 -8.37 -24.72 -31.16
N ARG A 7 -7.18 -25.29 -31.22
CA ARG A 7 -6.97 -26.72 -31.48
C ARG A 7 -7.19 -27.49 -30.18
N ASN A 8 -8.16 -28.39 -30.23
CA ASN A 8 -8.40 -29.38 -29.20
C ASN A 8 -7.38 -30.53 -29.39
N ASP A 9 -6.39 -30.64 -28.51
CA ASP A 9 -5.51 -31.82 -28.47
C ASP A 9 -6.03 -32.78 -27.40
N LYS A 10 -6.44 -33.94 -27.87
CA LYS A 10 -6.92 -35.07 -27.07
C LYS A 10 -5.71 -35.83 -26.54
N THR A 11 -5.19 -35.46 -25.38
CA THR A 11 -4.46 -36.36 -24.49
C THR A 11 -4.96 -36.06 -23.09
N GLY A 12 -5.79 -37.00 -22.59
CA GLY A 12 -6.43 -36.88 -21.28
C GLY A 12 -5.45 -37.17 -20.14
N GLU A 13 -4.50 -36.28 -19.90
CA GLU A 13 -3.87 -36.11 -18.60
C GLU A 13 -4.53 -34.88 -17.95
N ALA A 14 -5.45 -35.17 -17.02
CA ALA A 14 -5.89 -34.17 -16.07
C ALA A 14 -4.66 -33.71 -15.29
N THR A 15 -4.09 -32.57 -15.67
CA THR A 15 -3.24 -31.80 -14.80
C THR A 15 -4.05 -31.52 -13.57
N VAL A 16 -3.75 -32.23 -12.49
CA VAL A 16 -4.22 -31.89 -11.14
C VAL A 16 -3.58 -30.52 -10.87
N GLU A 17 -4.30 -29.43 -11.19
CA GLU A 17 -4.02 -28.14 -10.64
C GLU A 17 -4.06 -28.36 -9.12
N HIS A 18 -2.90 -28.38 -8.49
CA HIS A 18 -2.82 -28.28 -7.05
C HIS A 18 -3.42 -26.93 -6.68
N THR A 19 -4.72 -26.90 -6.42
CA THR A 19 -5.39 -25.75 -5.85
C THR A 19 -4.65 -25.44 -4.55
N CYS A 20 -3.88 -24.35 -4.59
CA CYS A 20 -3.13 -23.89 -3.43
C CYS A 20 -4.17 -23.59 -2.33
N ASP A 21 -4.13 -24.33 -1.24
CA ASP A 21 -4.99 -24.04 -0.10
C ASP A 21 -4.57 -22.69 0.49
N ALA A 22 -5.28 -21.65 0.07
CA ALA A 22 -5.00 -20.27 0.46
C ALA A 22 -5.06 -20.09 1.99
N ARG A 23 -5.89 -20.87 2.69
CA ARG A 23 -5.97 -20.84 4.16
C ARG A 23 -4.70 -21.39 4.80
N ALA A 24 -4.10 -22.42 4.22
CA ALA A 24 -2.85 -22.98 4.73
C ALA A 24 -1.65 -22.06 4.48
N VAL A 25 -1.65 -21.28 3.38
CA VAL A 25 -0.58 -20.31 3.07
C VAL A 25 -0.72 -19.05 3.91
N PHE A 26 -1.94 -18.55 4.03
CA PHE A 26 -2.27 -17.31 4.73
C PHE A 26 -2.99 -17.57 6.04
N ASP A 27 -2.50 -18.56 6.81
CA ASP A 27 -2.93 -18.68 8.20
C ASP A 27 -2.71 -17.34 8.92
N LYS A 28 -3.74 -16.87 9.63
CA LYS A 28 -3.74 -15.57 10.32
C LYS A 28 -3.43 -14.35 9.42
N LEU A 29 -4.02 -14.31 8.22
CA LEU A 29 -4.03 -13.12 7.39
C LEU A 29 -4.88 -12.02 8.03
N ALA A 30 -4.27 -10.87 8.31
CA ALA A 30 -4.98 -9.65 8.68
C ALA A 30 -5.05 -8.70 7.49
N ILE A 31 -6.25 -8.22 7.16
CA ILE A 31 -6.46 -7.08 6.27
C ILE A 31 -6.44 -5.83 7.13
N ILE A 32 -5.68 -4.81 6.73
CA ILE A 32 -5.60 -3.52 7.41
C ILE A 32 -6.10 -2.44 6.49
N VAL A 33 -7.11 -1.70 6.93
CA VAL A 33 -7.72 -0.57 6.22
C VAL A 33 -7.49 0.70 7.00
N VAL A 34 -7.12 1.78 6.31
CA VAL A 34 -7.05 3.13 6.89
C VAL A 34 -8.09 4.00 6.21
N THR A 35 -8.93 4.67 6.99
CA THR A 35 -9.95 5.58 6.48
C THR A 35 -9.92 6.94 7.18
N TYR A 36 -10.33 7.99 6.47
CA TYR A 36 -10.49 9.34 7.00
C TYR A 36 -11.53 10.11 6.22
N LYS A 37 -12.72 10.35 6.78
CA LYS A 37 -13.83 11.14 6.17
C LYS A 37 -14.24 10.64 4.78
N ARG A 38 -14.35 9.31 4.60
CA ARG A 38 -14.66 8.66 3.33
C ARG A 38 -15.58 7.47 3.50
N GLN A 39 -16.67 7.66 4.26
CA GLN A 39 -17.60 6.59 4.63
C GLN A 39 -18.14 5.85 3.41
N GLN A 40 -18.50 6.56 2.35
CA GLN A 40 -19.03 5.93 1.12
C GLN A 40 -18.00 5.01 0.44
N LEU A 41 -16.72 5.38 0.41
CA LEU A 41 -15.67 4.54 -0.15
C LEU A 41 -15.40 3.33 0.75
N LEU A 42 -15.40 3.54 2.07
CA LEU A 42 -15.28 2.45 3.04
C LEU A 42 -16.42 1.44 2.90
N GLU A 43 -17.67 1.90 2.71
CA GLU A 43 -18.83 1.03 2.50
C GLU A 43 -18.63 0.13 1.28
N GLU A 44 -18.17 0.68 0.15
CA GLU A 44 -17.87 -0.09 -1.07
C GLU A 44 -16.76 -1.12 -0.84
N LEU A 45 -15.70 -0.75 -0.10
CA LEU A 45 -14.64 -1.68 0.27
C LEU A 45 -15.16 -2.81 1.15
N LEU A 46 -15.94 -2.50 2.21
CA LEU A 46 -16.53 -3.51 3.10
C LEU A 46 -17.50 -4.44 2.35
N ALA A 47 -18.27 -3.90 1.41
CA ALA A 47 -19.13 -4.71 0.55
C ALA A 47 -18.33 -5.67 -0.33
N SER A 48 -17.14 -5.27 -0.78
CA SER A 48 -16.24 -6.14 -1.55
C SER A 48 -15.63 -7.26 -0.68
N PHE A 49 -15.30 -6.98 0.59
CA PHE A 49 -14.84 -8.02 1.51
C PHE A 49 -15.89 -9.11 1.72
N ALA A 50 -17.16 -8.74 1.81
CA ALA A 50 -18.25 -9.72 1.96
C ALA A 50 -18.36 -10.72 0.79
N GLN A 51 -17.69 -10.45 -0.33
CA GLN A 51 -17.66 -11.33 -1.50
C GLN A 51 -16.41 -12.24 -1.53
N LEU A 52 -15.48 -12.09 -0.59
CA LEU A 52 -14.27 -12.92 -0.55
C LEU A 52 -14.62 -14.40 -0.37
N THR A 53 -14.07 -15.25 -1.21
CA THR A 53 -14.23 -16.70 -1.20
C THR A 53 -13.44 -17.36 -0.05
N VAL A 54 -12.35 -16.70 0.40
CA VAL A 54 -11.58 -17.09 1.58
C VAL A 54 -11.71 -16.02 2.66
N ALA A 55 -12.24 -16.40 3.82
CA ALA A 55 -12.36 -15.50 4.97
C ALA A 55 -10.97 -15.08 5.49
N PRO A 56 -10.67 -13.78 5.65
CA PRO A 56 -9.48 -13.35 6.35
C PRO A 56 -9.55 -13.71 7.84
N TRP A 57 -8.41 -13.87 8.49
CA TRP A 57 -8.37 -14.13 9.93
C TRP A 57 -8.83 -12.93 10.75
N ARG A 58 -8.39 -11.71 10.36
CA ARG A 58 -8.82 -10.43 10.95
C ARG A 58 -8.97 -9.36 9.89
N ILE A 59 -9.82 -8.38 10.16
CA ILE A 59 -9.92 -7.13 9.41
C ILE A 59 -9.79 -6.01 10.45
N VAL A 60 -8.73 -5.21 10.36
CA VAL A 60 -8.47 -4.07 11.23
C VAL A 60 -8.79 -2.79 10.48
N ILE A 61 -9.77 -2.04 10.96
CA ILE A 61 -10.19 -0.76 10.36
C ILE A 61 -9.73 0.36 11.28
N VAL A 62 -8.74 1.12 10.80
CA VAL A 62 -8.21 2.30 11.49
C VAL A 62 -8.96 3.53 11.00
N ASP A 63 -9.70 4.16 11.90
CA ASP A 63 -10.45 5.37 11.65
C ASP A 63 -9.73 6.60 12.20
N ASN A 64 -9.15 7.39 11.30
CA ASN A 64 -8.44 8.62 11.63
C ASN A 64 -9.39 9.81 11.91
N GLU A 65 -10.70 9.63 11.77
CA GLU A 65 -11.71 10.66 12.09
C GLU A 65 -12.35 10.44 13.45
N HIS A 66 -12.41 9.16 13.91
CA HIS A 66 -13.13 8.76 15.12
C HIS A 66 -14.62 9.11 15.03
N SER A 67 -15.25 8.81 13.90
CA SER A 67 -16.66 9.17 13.71
C SER A 67 -17.60 8.06 14.16
N ASP A 68 -18.76 8.46 14.70
CA ASP A 68 -19.83 7.53 15.06
C ASP A 68 -20.36 6.80 13.82
N GLU A 69 -20.46 7.51 12.68
CA GLU A 69 -20.89 6.93 11.40
C GLU A 69 -19.97 5.79 10.95
N THR A 70 -18.65 5.99 11.01
CA THR A 70 -17.69 4.93 10.70
C THR A 70 -17.80 3.77 11.67
N ARG A 71 -17.98 4.03 12.96
CA ARG A 71 -18.15 2.98 13.98
C ARG A 71 -19.38 2.12 13.68
N ASP A 72 -20.54 2.78 13.45
CA ASP A 72 -21.80 2.08 13.20
C ASP A 72 -21.72 1.21 11.93
N MET A 73 -21.09 1.71 10.86
CA MET A 73 -20.81 0.96 9.63
C MET A 73 -19.92 -0.26 9.88
N VAL A 74 -18.89 -0.11 10.70
CA VAL A 74 -17.97 -1.22 11.06
C VAL A 74 -18.69 -2.26 11.91
N ASP A 75 -19.59 -1.84 12.81
CA ASP A 75 -20.37 -2.74 13.66
C ASP A 75 -21.37 -3.54 12.80
N GLU A 76 -22.07 -2.90 11.86
CA GLU A 76 -22.96 -3.58 10.90
C GLU A 76 -22.17 -4.60 10.05
N PHE A 77 -20.99 -4.20 9.55
CA PHE A 77 -20.15 -5.11 8.79
C PHE A 77 -19.65 -6.28 9.64
N ARG A 78 -19.38 -6.10 10.92
CA ARG A 78 -18.99 -7.16 11.86
C ARG A 78 -20.07 -8.22 11.96
N GLU A 79 -21.33 -7.82 12.16
CA GLU A 79 -22.48 -8.74 12.21
C GLU A 79 -22.61 -9.52 10.89
N LYS A 80 -22.46 -8.82 9.75
CA LYS A 80 -22.49 -9.45 8.43
C LYS A 80 -21.35 -10.46 8.24
N ALA A 81 -20.14 -10.12 8.65
CA ALA A 81 -18.96 -11.00 8.56
C ALA A 81 -19.12 -12.25 9.43
N ASP A 82 -19.69 -12.13 10.62
CA ASP A 82 -19.99 -13.25 11.50
C ASP A 82 -21.07 -14.17 10.89
N GLY A 83 -22.06 -13.60 10.21
CA GLY A 83 -23.07 -14.37 9.47
C GLY A 83 -22.48 -15.12 8.26
N LEU A 84 -21.56 -14.52 7.52
CA LEU A 84 -20.94 -15.11 6.32
C LEU A 84 -19.90 -16.18 6.65
N TRP A 85 -19.04 -15.92 7.61
CA TRP A 85 -17.82 -16.71 7.86
C TRP A 85 -17.81 -17.42 9.22
N GLY A 86 -18.85 -17.23 10.02
CA GLY A 86 -18.95 -17.70 11.39
C GLY A 86 -18.04 -16.94 12.36
N THR A 87 -18.38 -17.03 13.64
CA THR A 87 -17.53 -16.49 14.72
C THR A 87 -16.31 -17.37 14.93
N THR A 88 -15.15 -16.78 15.21
CA THR A 88 -13.94 -17.55 15.53
C THR A 88 -14.00 -18.15 16.93
N ASP A 89 -13.20 -19.20 17.21
CA ASP A 89 -13.12 -19.77 18.57
C ASP A 89 -12.62 -18.77 19.61
N ALA A 90 -11.83 -17.76 19.19
CA ALA A 90 -11.41 -16.67 20.04
C ALA A 90 -12.59 -15.76 20.41
N ASP A 91 -13.49 -15.49 19.46
CA ASP A 91 -14.69 -14.67 19.69
C ASP A 91 -15.64 -15.37 20.69
N ARG A 92 -15.83 -16.69 20.56
CA ARG A 92 -16.66 -17.51 21.47
C ARG A 92 -16.16 -17.53 22.90
N LYS A 93 -14.86 -17.31 23.11
CA LYS A 93 -14.22 -17.28 24.45
C LYS A 93 -14.08 -15.87 25.00
N GLY A 94 -14.79 -14.87 24.45
CA GLY A 94 -14.68 -13.45 24.82
C GLY A 94 -13.41 -12.79 24.30
N GLY A 95 -12.81 -13.35 23.24
CA GLY A 95 -11.65 -12.76 22.54
C GLY A 95 -12.04 -11.67 21.55
N THR A 96 -11.05 -11.21 20.77
CA THR A 96 -11.23 -10.15 19.80
C THR A 96 -11.99 -10.62 18.57
N SER A 97 -13.02 -9.90 18.16
CA SER A 97 -13.81 -10.16 16.94
C SER A 97 -12.93 -10.21 15.68
N ARG A 98 -13.43 -10.90 14.64
CA ARG A 98 -12.80 -10.90 13.31
C ARG A 98 -12.60 -9.47 12.76
N VAL A 99 -13.59 -8.59 12.95
CA VAL A 99 -13.53 -7.18 12.55
C VAL A 99 -13.18 -6.35 13.78
N VAL A 100 -12.04 -5.68 13.72
CA VAL A 100 -11.47 -4.85 14.79
C VAL A 100 -11.55 -3.39 14.39
N TYR A 101 -12.26 -2.59 15.14
CA TYR A 101 -12.32 -1.14 14.99
C TYR A 101 -11.26 -0.47 15.84
N ALA A 102 -10.43 0.37 15.23
CA ALA A 102 -9.31 1.07 15.87
C ALA A 102 -9.40 2.60 15.64
N PRO A 103 -10.32 3.29 16.33
CA PRO A 103 -10.47 4.74 16.19
C PRO A 103 -9.26 5.48 16.76
N GLN A 104 -8.87 6.59 16.10
CA GLN A 104 -7.80 7.45 16.53
C GLN A 104 -8.33 8.80 16.99
N THR A 105 -7.80 9.34 18.09
CA THR A 105 -8.20 10.64 18.62
C THR A 105 -7.82 11.80 17.69
N ASP A 106 -6.78 11.62 16.90
CA ASP A 106 -6.24 12.60 15.97
C ASP A 106 -6.05 11.97 14.58
N ASN A 107 -6.08 12.82 13.55
CA ASN A 107 -5.71 12.37 12.20
C ASN A 107 -4.20 12.14 12.12
N LEU A 108 -3.79 10.88 12.10
CA LEU A 108 -2.39 10.44 12.01
C LEU A 108 -1.85 10.40 10.57
N GLY A 109 -2.69 10.75 9.58
CA GLY A 109 -2.39 10.53 8.16
C GLY A 109 -2.39 9.05 7.77
N GLY A 110 -2.15 8.76 6.49
CA GLY A 110 -2.04 7.37 6.01
C GLY A 110 -0.93 6.60 6.71
N ALA A 111 0.26 7.19 6.79
CA ALA A 111 1.44 6.57 7.40
C ALA A 111 1.20 6.16 8.87
N GLY A 112 0.60 7.06 9.66
CA GLY A 112 0.27 6.78 11.06
C GLY A 112 -0.84 5.74 11.19
N GLY A 113 -1.86 5.82 10.36
CA GLY A 113 -2.95 4.84 10.31
C GLY A 113 -2.43 3.43 10.01
N PHE A 114 -1.59 3.27 8.99
CA PHE A 114 -0.97 1.98 8.68
C PHE A 114 -0.05 1.49 9.80
N SER A 115 0.72 2.38 10.43
CA SER A 115 1.55 2.03 11.59
C SER A 115 0.72 1.44 12.73
N VAL A 116 -0.41 2.11 13.07
CA VAL A 116 -1.35 1.63 14.10
C VAL A 116 -1.99 0.32 13.70
N GLY A 117 -2.53 0.22 12.49
CA GLY A 117 -3.22 -0.98 12.01
C GLY A 117 -2.32 -2.21 11.98
N VAL A 118 -1.09 -2.07 11.48
CA VAL A 118 -0.09 -3.15 11.49
C VAL A 118 0.27 -3.52 12.93
N LYS A 119 0.44 -2.55 13.84
CA LYS A 119 0.73 -2.80 15.26
C LYS A 119 -0.40 -3.58 15.93
N VAL A 120 -1.65 -3.16 15.74
CA VAL A 120 -2.83 -3.86 16.28
C VAL A 120 -2.88 -5.32 15.76
N ALA A 121 -2.75 -5.52 14.46
CA ALA A 121 -2.76 -6.85 13.88
C ALA A 121 -1.58 -7.72 14.36
N TYR A 122 -0.38 -7.10 14.50
CA TYR A 122 0.81 -7.76 15.02
C TYR A 122 0.62 -8.25 16.47
N ASP A 123 0.08 -7.41 17.33
CA ASP A 123 -0.17 -7.74 18.76
C ASP A 123 -1.24 -8.83 18.91
N LEU A 124 -2.24 -8.86 18.03
CA LEU A 124 -3.23 -9.92 17.94
C LEU A 124 -2.65 -11.26 17.46
N GLY A 125 -1.46 -11.26 16.86
CA GLY A 125 -0.77 -12.46 16.39
C GLY A 125 -0.92 -12.75 14.91
N ALA A 126 -1.18 -11.74 14.07
CA ALA A 126 -1.19 -11.87 12.61
C ALA A 126 0.17 -12.37 12.09
N GLU A 127 0.15 -13.26 11.09
CA GLU A 127 1.33 -13.76 10.40
C GLU A 127 1.50 -13.10 9.02
N TRP A 128 0.41 -12.56 8.45
CA TRP A 128 0.38 -11.82 7.21
C TRP A 128 -0.44 -10.55 7.35
N PHE A 129 0.02 -9.49 6.68
CA PHE A 129 -0.60 -8.16 6.68
C PHE A 129 -0.88 -7.75 5.24
N TRP A 130 -2.15 -7.60 4.87
CA TRP A 130 -2.58 -7.07 3.59
C TRP A 130 -3.14 -5.67 3.81
N VAL A 131 -2.37 -4.66 3.44
CA VAL A 131 -2.68 -3.26 3.74
C VAL A 131 -3.31 -2.57 2.54
N MET A 132 -4.32 -1.73 2.78
CA MET A 132 -5.00 -0.98 1.72
C MET A 132 -5.68 0.28 2.25
N ASP A 133 -5.86 1.26 1.36
CA ASP A 133 -6.69 2.44 1.57
C ASP A 133 -8.18 2.08 1.41
N ASP A 134 -9.06 3.03 1.75
CA ASP A 134 -10.52 2.89 1.66
C ASP A 134 -11.09 3.06 0.24
N ASP A 135 -10.28 3.49 -0.76
CA ASP A 135 -10.71 3.79 -2.13
C ASP A 135 -10.38 2.66 -3.14
N VAL A 136 -10.43 1.43 -2.66
CA VAL A 136 -10.28 0.21 -3.47
C VAL A 136 -11.42 -0.79 -3.18
N ALA A 137 -11.65 -1.72 -4.09
CA ALA A 137 -12.48 -2.91 -3.87
C ALA A 137 -11.66 -4.15 -4.21
N VAL A 138 -11.68 -5.16 -3.32
CA VAL A 138 -10.98 -6.42 -3.55
C VAL A 138 -11.79 -7.33 -4.47
N LEU A 139 -11.11 -8.14 -5.28
CA LEU A 139 -11.77 -9.17 -6.07
C LEU A 139 -12.06 -10.40 -5.20
N PRO A 140 -13.17 -11.13 -5.45
CA PRO A 140 -13.57 -12.27 -4.64
C PRO A 140 -12.49 -13.34 -4.43
N ASP A 141 -11.67 -13.59 -5.44
CA ASP A 141 -10.57 -14.58 -5.45
C ASP A 141 -9.18 -13.97 -5.18
N GLY A 142 -9.15 -12.73 -4.65
CA GLY A 142 -7.90 -11.99 -4.44
C GLY A 142 -6.93 -12.68 -3.49
N ILE A 143 -7.44 -13.30 -2.43
CA ILE A 143 -6.63 -14.04 -1.44
C ILE A 143 -6.02 -15.29 -2.08
N GLU A 144 -6.79 -16.06 -2.86
CA GLU A 144 -6.31 -17.25 -3.54
C GLU A 144 -5.24 -16.92 -4.59
N LYS A 145 -5.42 -15.82 -5.33
CA LYS A 145 -4.45 -15.34 -6.31
C LYS A 145 -3.11 -15.00 -5.64
N LEU A 146 -3.15 -14.30 -4.52
CA LEU A 146 -1.94 -13.98 -3.75
C LEU A 146 -1.31 -15.21 -3.12
N ALA A 147 -2.10 -16.21 -2.71
CA ALA A 147 -1.60 -17.42 -2.05
C ALA A 147 -0.68 -18.26 -2.94
N LYS A 148 -0.83 -18.19 -4.25
CA LYS A 148 0.09 -18.83 -5.20
C LYS A 148 1.55 -18.39 -4.97
N TRP A 149 1.75 -17.16 -4.54
CA TRP A 149 3.06 -16.54 -4.35
C TRP A 149 3.54 -16.53 -2.90
N GLY A 150 2.60 -16.61 -1.93
CA GLY A 150 2.89 -16.49 -0.51
C GLY A 150 3.72 -17.63 0.09
N ARG A 151 3.90 -18.76 -0.62
CA ARG A 151 4.78 -19.86 -0.18
C ARG A 151 6.25 -19.46 -0.27
N ASP A 152 6.62 -18.79 -1.35
CA ASP A 152 8.02 -18.53 -1.72
C ASP A 152 8.45 -17.09 -1.47
N HIS A 153 7.49 -16.17 -1.27
CA HIS A 153 7.75 -14.75 -1.14
C HIS A 153 7.10 -14.15 0.10
N ASP A 154 7.81 -13.23 0.75
CA ASP A 154 7.36 -12.56 1.98
C ASP A 154 6.72 -11.20 1.76
N VAL A 155 6.97 -10.59 0.60
CA VAL A 155 6.43 -9.28 0.22
C VAL A 155 5.94 -9.36 -1.21
N ILE A 156 4.63 -9.12 -1.39
CA ILE A 156 3.93 -9.31 -2.65
C ILE A 156 3.05 -8.09 -2.92
N GLN A 157 3.15 -7.55 -4.13
CA GLN A 157 2.21 -6.57 -4.66
C GLN A 157 1.37 -7.24 -5.73
N GLY A 158 0.07 -7.39 -5.48
CA GLY A 158 -0.88 -7.85 -6.49
C GLY A 158 -1.15 -6.82 -7.58
N GLY A 159 -1.60 -7.27 -8.74
CA GLY A 159 -2.12 -6.42 -9.80
C GLY A 159 -3.39 -5.68 -9.36
N LYS A 160 -3.58 -4.48 -9.91
CA LYS A 160 -4.74 -3.64 -9.64
C LYS A 160 -5.29 -3.07 -10.94
N LEU A 161 -6.62 -2.92 -11.04
CA LEU A 161 -7.27 -2.16 -12.11
C LEU A 161 -7.51 -0.71 -11.66
N ASP A 162 -7.47 0.21 -12.61
CA ASP A 162 -7.90 1.59 -12.38
C ASP A 162 -9.44 1.66 -12.35
N PHE A 163 -9.99 2.81 -12.01
CA PHE A 163 -11.44 3.04 -11.89
C PHE A 163 -12.21 2.68 -13.17
N ASP A 164 -11.66 2.96 -14.33
CA ASP A 164 -12.23 2.64 -15.65
C ASP A 164 -12.09 1.17 -16.06
N GLY A 165 -11.50 0.32 -15.19
CA GLY A 165 -11.22 -1.09 -15.48
C GLY A 165 -9.96 -1.32 -16.30
N GLY A 166 -9.27 -0.27 -16.71
CA GLY A 166 -7.98 -0.34 -17.38
C GLY A 166 -6.85 -0.75 -16.46
N PRO A 167 -5.65 -1.03 -17.02
CA PRO A 167 -4.50 -1.39 -16.21
C PRO A 167 -4.03 -0.19 -15.39
N PHE A 168 -3.84 -0.41 -14.10
CA PHE A 168 -3.29 0.60 -13.22
C PHE A 168 -1.75 0.59 -13.29
N TYR A 169 -1.19 1.73 -13.66
CA TYR A 169 0.26 1.91 -13.72
C TYR A 169 0.80 2.29 -12.35
N TRP A 170 1.44 1.32 -11.71
CA TRP A 170 2.13 1.56 -10.45
C TRP A 170 3.65 1.59 -10.66
N GLN A 171 4.35 2.34 -9.78
CA GLN A 171 5.81 2.33 -9.76
C GLN A 171 6.32 0.99 -9.21
N TYR A 172 6.95 0.18 -10.06
CA TYR A 172 7.49 -1.11 -9.65
C TYR A 172 8.93 -1.01 -9.14
N ASN A 173 9.62 0.07 -9.46
CA ASN A 173 10.97 0.34 -9.03
C ASN A 173 11.13 1.79 -8.64
N PHE A 174 11.99 2.01 -7.65
CA PHE A 174 12.40 3.30 -7.17
C PHE A 174 13.87 3.54 -7.53
N ILE A 175 14.19 4.70 -8.11
CA ILE A 175 15.56 5.06 -8.43
C ILE A 175 16.19 5.63 -7.15
N VAL A 176 16.70 4.75 -6.31
CA VAL A 176 17.17 5.05 -4.95
C VAL A 176 18.17 6.21 -4.92
N PRO A 177 19.23 6.28 -5.77
CA PRO A 177 20.17 7.37 -5.74
C PRO A 177 19.54 8.75 -5.98
N LEU A 178 18.49 8.80 -6.80
CA LEU A 178 17.74 10.04 -7.09
C LEU A 178 16.60 10.28 -6.08
N GLY A 179 16.16 9.26 -5.37
CA GLY A 179 14.99 9.32 -4.49
C GLY A 179 13.70 9.66 -5.25
N ILE A 180 13.48 9.08 -6.43
CA ILE A 180 12.28 9.26 -7.25
C ILE A 180 11.77 7.93 -7.80
N PRO A 181 10.46 7.81 -8.09
CA PRO A 181 9.91 6.67 -8.82
C PRO A 181 10.53 6.55 -10.21
N ASN A 182 10.71 5.32 -10.68
CA ASN A 182 11.07 5.10 -12.08
C ASN A 182 9.89 5.46 -12.98
N PRO A 183 10.03 6.45 -13.90
CA PRO A 183 8.95 6.84 -14.78
C PRO A 183 8.71 5.84 -15.92
N ILE A 184 9.64 4.91 -16.15
CA ILE A 184 9.57 3.95 -17.25
C ILE A 184 8.74 2.76 -16.79
N ALA A 185 7.62 2.51 -17.49
CA ALA A 185 6.84 1.31 -17.27
C ALA A 185 7.71 0.07 -17.56
N PRO A 186 7.70 -0.93 -16.65
CA PRO A 186 8.48 -2.11 -16.87
C PRO A 186 7.89 -2.93 -18.02
N ALA A 187 8.75 -3.62 -18.77
CA ALA A 187 8.37 -4.62 -19.77
C ALA A 187 7.57 -5.78 -19.14
N ALA A 188 7.11 -6.74 -19.92
CA ALA A 188 6.35 -7.90 -19.43
C ALA A 188 7.01 -8.63 -18.24
N PHE A 189 6.23 -9.44 -17.50
CA PHE A 189 6.68 -10.13 -16.29
C PHE A 189 7.79 -11.18 -16.50
N GLY A 190 8.13 -11.50 -17.76
CA GLY A 190 9.15 -12.48 -18.10
C GLY A 190 8.71 -13.92 -17.80
N SER A 191 9.66 -14.86 -17.92
CA SER A 191 9.40 -16.29 -17.71
C SER A 191 9.13 -16.68 -16.25
N ALA A 192 9.57 -15.86 -15.29
CA ALA A 192 9.32 -16.10 -13.87
C ALA A 192 7.87 -15.80 -13.45
N GLY A 193 7.08 -15.11 -14.30
CA GLY A 193 5.73 -14.71 -14.00
C GLY A 193 5.59 -13.57 -12.98
N TYR A 194 6.70 -13.06 -12.42
CA TYR A 194 6.74 -11.93 -11.49
C TYR A 194 7.93 -11.02 -11.77
N ARG A 195 7.99 -9.87 -11.12
CA ARG A 195 9.17 -8.98 -11.10
C ARG A 195 9.59 -8.64 -9.70
N VAL A 196 10.91 -8.59 -9.49
CA VAL A 196 11.47 -8.04 -8.25
C VAL A 196 11.31 -6.52 -8.25
N MET A 197 10.89 -5.98 -7.12
CA MET A 197 10.72 -4.55 -6.89
C MET A 197 11.46 -4.12 -5.62
N ASN A 198 11.73 -2.82 -5.50
CA ASN A 198 12.32 -2.19 -4.32
C ASN A 198 11.42 -1.10 -3.72
N THR A 199 10.14 -1.24 -3.91
CA THR A 199 9.09 -0.36 -3.38
C THR A 199 7.87 -1.21 -3.06
N LEU A 200 6.92 -0.66 -2.32
CA LEU A 200 5.63 -1.26 -2.05
C LEU A 200 4.58 -0.17 -2.15
N CYS A 201 3.34 -0.54 -2.39
CA CYS A 201 2.19 0.35 -2.30
C CYS A 201 1.26 -0.15 -1.21
N PHE A 202 0.85 0.74 -0.33
CA PHE A 202 -0.13 0.36 0.70
C PHE A 202 -1.57 0.26 0.16
N GLU A 203 -1.80 0.55 -1.10
CA GLU A 203 -2.99 0.06 -1.81
C GLU A 203 -2.78 -1.39 -2.26
N GLY A 204 -2.87 -2.36 -1.35
CA GLY A 204 -2.80 -3.79 -1.63
C GLY A 204 -1.43 -4.45 -1.41
N GLY A 205 -0.54 -3.80 -0.70
CA GLY A 205 0.72 -4.42 -0.29
C GLY A 205 0.48 -5.55 0.71
N LEU A 206 1.08 -6.72 0.45
CA LEU A 206 1.01 -7.89 1.32
C LEU A 206 2.41 -8.23 1.82
N PHE A 207 2.56 -8.40 3.13
CA PHE A 207 3.85 -8.77 3.72
C PHE A 207 3.71 -9.65 4.95
N ARG A 208 4.74 -10.47 5.19
CA ARG A 208 4.79 -11.43 6.28
C ARG A 208 5.26 -10.80 7.57
N ARG A 209 4.84 -11.34 8.72
CA ARG A 209 5.22 -10.91 10.08
C ARG A 209 6.72 -10.72 10.26
N ARG A 210 7.53 -11.65 9.76
CA ARG A 210 8.99 -11.57 9.87
C ARG A 210 9.60 -10.33 9.21
N ILE A 211 8.90 -9.69 8.27
CA ILE A 211 9.33 -8.41 7.68
C ILE A 211 9.16 -7.30 8.72
N VAL A 212 7.99 -7.21 9.34
CA VAL A 212 7.74 -6.25 10.43
C VAL A 212 8.73 -6.43 11.58
N GLU A 213 9.04 -7.66 11.93
CA GLU A 213 10.03 -7.99 12.97
C GLU A 213 11.44 -7.48 12.62
N LYS A 214 11.83 -7.52 11.34
CA LYS A 214 13.16 -7.09 10.88
C LYS A 214 13.30 -5.59 10.68
N ILE A 215 12.28 -4.95 10.07
CA ILE A 215 12.38 -3.54 9.64
C ILE A 215 11.54 -2.59 10.49
N GLY A 216 10.73 -3.10 11.43
CA GLY A 216 9.82 -2.31 12.25
C GLY A 216 8.47 -2.04 11.58
N LEU A 217 7.65 -1.24 12.24
CA LEU A 217 6.37 -0.75 11.73
C LEU A 217 6.57 0.28 10.61
N PRO A 218 5.56 0.52 9.75
CA PRO A 218 5.53 1.70 8.90
C PRO A 218 5.80 2.97 9.72
N ASP A 219 6.65 3.87 9.20
CA ASP A 219 7.09 5.05 9.95
C ASP A 219 6.00 6.13 9.97
N PRO A 220 5.32 6.39 11.12
CA PRO A 220 4.20 7.32 11.19
C PRO A 220 4.61 8.78 10.96
N ARG A 221 5.91 9.11 11.07
CA ARG A 221 6.43 10.47 10.91
C ARG A 221 6.28 11.00 9.49
N PHE A 222 6.11 10.11 8.50
CA PHE A 222 5.81 10.52 7.12
C PHE A 222 4.48 11.24 7.01
N PHE A 223 3.49 10.88 7.80
CA PHE A 223 2.11 11.34 7.75
C PHE A 223 1.38 10.93 6.45
N ILE A 224 1.89 11.35 5.29
CA ILE A 224 1.41 10.99 3.96
C ILE A 224 2.55 11.13 2.94
N TYR A 225 2.55 10.32 1.88
CA TYR A 225 3.55 10.21 0.84
C TYR A 225 4.90 9.64 1.29
N TRP A 226 5.37 8.71 0.51
CA TRP A 226 6.66 8.01 0.60
C TRP A 226 6.78 7.01 1.73
N ASP A 227 5.82 6.90 2.62
CA ASP A 227 5.79 5.90 3.71
C ASP A 227 5.76 4.47 3.15
N ASP A 228 4.87 4.19 2.22
CA ASP A 228 4.74 2.94 1.49
C ASP A 228 5.99 2.60 0.67
N THR A 229 6.46 3.57 -0.10
CA THR A 229 7.68 3.47 -0.91
C THR A 229 8.89 3.16 -0.04
N MET A 230 9.03 3.85 1.10
CA MET A 230 10.14 3.63 2.03
C MET A 230 10.02 2.31 2.77
N TYR A 231 8.81 1.89 3.13
CA TYR A 231 8.58 0.57 3.72
C TYR A 231 8.98 -0.54 2.73
N GLY A 232 8.59 -0.41 1.46
CA GLY A 232 9.01 -1.31 0.40
C GLY A 232 10.52 -1.31 0.15
N TYR A 233 11.17 -0.13 0.20
CA TYR A 233 12.62 -0.03 0.13
C TYR A 233 13.31 -0.77 1.28
N LEU A 234 12.85 -0.59 2.51
CA LEU A 234 13.39 -1.31 3.67
C LEU A 234 13.15 -2.81 3.57
N ALA A 235 11.97 -3.23 3.13
CA ALA A 235 11.67 -4.65 2.88
C ALA A 235 12.61 -5.25 1.84
N SER A 236 12.93 -4.52 0.77
CA SER A 236 13.86 -4.98 -0.28
C SER A 236 15.30 -5.18 0.20
N LYS A 237 15.67 -4.64 1.39
CA LYS A 237 16.97 -4.87 2.02
C LYS A 237 17.06 -6.21 2.76
N VAL A 238 15.92 -6.83 3.04
CA VAL A 238 15.85 -8.06 3.86
C VAL A 238 15.22 -9.24 3.13
N THR A 239 14.56 -9.01 1.99
CA THR A 239 13.93 -10.03 1.14
C THR A 239 13.77 -9.55 -0.30
N ASN A 240 13.48 -10.48 -1.22
CA ASN A 240 13.02 -10.13 -2.56
C ASN A 240 11.52 -9.80 -2.51
N SER A 241 11.20 -8.51 -2.62
CA SER A 241 9.81 -8.06 -2.82
C SER A 241 9.43 -8.24 -4.28
N ILE A 242 8.22 -8.73 -4.54
CA ILE A 242 7.74 -9.02 -5.89
C ILE A 242 6.44 -8.30 -6.22
N VAL A 243 6.27 -7.97 -7.50
CA VAL A 243 4.98 -7.61 -8.10
C VAL A 243 4.53 -8.73 -9.02
N VAL A 244 3.26 -9.09 -8.95
CA VAL A 244 2.66 -10.19 -9.69
C VAL A 244 1.55 -9.70 -10.63
N PRO A 245 1.30 -10.40 -11.76
CA PRO A 245 0.27 -9.98 -12.73
C PRO A 245 -1.16 -10.26 -12.26
N ASP A 246 -1.32 -11.13 -11.26
CA ASP A 246 -2.65 -11.50 -10.77
C ASP A 246 -3.38 -10.26 -10.24
N VAL A 247 -4.49 -9.88 -10.89
CA VAL A 247 -5.32 -8.77 -10.48
C VAL A 247 -6.14 -9.19 -9.26
N VAL A 248 -5.98 -8.46 -8.15
CA VAL A 248 -6.61 -8.78 -6.86
C VAL A 248 -7.55 -7.70 -6.36
N MET A 249 -7.51 -6.51 -6.96
CA MET A 249 -8.36 -5.39 -6.59
C MET A 249 -8.55 -4.40 -7.74
N ARG A 250 -9.48 -3.47 -7.58
CA ARG A 250 -9.70 -2.32 -8.45
C ARG A 250 -9.83 -1.05 -7.63
N ARG A 251 -9.55 0.09 -8.20
CA ARG A 251 -9.89 1.39 -7.61
C ARG A 251 -11.38 1.66 -7.69
N THR A 252 -11.92 2.30 -6.65
CA THR A 252 -13.33 2.73 -6.58
C THR A 252 -13.47 4.23 -6.79
N ARG A 253 -12.36 4.96 -6.78
CA ARG A 253 -12.34 6.40 -6.98
C ARG A 253 -11.79 6.78 -8.34
N ASP A 254 -12.52 7.62 -9.09
CA ASP A 254 -12.01 8.29 -10.27
C ASP A 254 -10.99 9.36 -9.87
N ILE A 255 -9.77 9.20 -10.34
CA ILE A 255 -8.72 10.21 -10.22
C ILE A 255 -8.44 10.70 -11.63
N SER A 256 -9.06 11.83 -11.99
CA SER A 256 -8.81 12.46 -13.28
C SER A 256 -7.31 12.80 -13.42
N ASN A 257 -6.72 12.24 -14.44
CA ASN A 257 -5.29 12.33 -14.69
C ASN A 257 -5.04 13.02 -16.03
N TRP A 258 -4.07 13.93 -16.05
CA TRP A 258 -3.56 14.52 -17.28
C TRP A 258 -2.41 13.66 -17.80
N ASP A 259 -2.59 13.07 -18.99
CA ASP A 259 -1.51 12.36 -19.68
C ASP A 259 -0.68 13.35 -20.49
N ILE A 260 0.60 13.44 -20.18
CA ILE A 260 1.56 14.24 -20.95
C ILE A 260 2.50 13.28 -21.67
N ALA A 261 2.22 13.02 -22.95
CA ALA A 261 3.08 12.26 -23.86
C ALA A 261 3.41 10.83 -23.37
N GLY A 262 2.45 10.12 -22.78
CA GLY A 262 2.66 8.76 -22.24
C GLY A 262 3.51 8.73 -20.97
N LEU A 263 3.94 9.89 -20.49
CA LEU A 263 4.55 10.06 -19.18
C LEU A 263 3.45 10.37 -18.16
N ARG A 264 3.53 9.67 -17.07
CA ARG A 264 2.58 9.60 -15.99
C ARG A 264 1.95 10.94 -15.61
N GLN A 265 0.69 10.97 -15.72
CA GLN A 265 -0.40 11.74 -15.20
C GLN A 265 -0.06 12.71 -14.06
N LEU A 266 -0.21 13.99 -14.33
CA LEU A 266 -0.27 15.02 -13.32
C LEU A 266 -1.74 15.11 -12.85
N ASN A 267 -2.02 14.66 -11.65
CA ASN A 267 -3.30 14.87 -11.00
C ASN A 267 -3.26 16.10 -10.10
N SER A 268 -4.41 16.67 -9.77
CA SER A 268 -4.51 17.72 -8.75
C SER A 268 -3.98 17.21 -7.39
N THR A 269 -3.32 18.10 -6.65
CA THR A 269 -2.87 17.77 -5.30
C THR A 269 -2.99 18.98 -4.36
N SER A 270 -3.14 18.71 -3.05
CA SER A 270 -3.29 19.75 -2.04
C SER A 270 -1.95 20.39 -1.66
N ASP A 271 -2.00 21.58 -1.09
CA ASP A 271 -0.84 22.27 -0.53
C ASP A 271 -0.19 21.46 0.62
N MET A 272 -1.00 20.79 1.43
CA MET A 272 -0.52 19.87 2.46
C MET A 272 0.31 18.73 1.84
N ASN A 273 -0.20 18.13 0.77
CA ASN A 273 0.50 17.05 0.08
C ASN A 273 1.84 17.52 -0.50
N ARG A 274 1.89 18.70 -1.12
CA ARG A 274 3.14 19.30 -1.64
C ARG A 274 4.17 19.49 -0.55
N TYR A 275 3.74 19.98 0.62
CA TYR A 275 4.62 20.10 1.78
C TYR A 275 5.23 18.75 2.15
N HIS A 276 4.40 17.70 2.30
CA HIS A 276 4.86 16.38 2.70
C HIS A 276 5.71 15.70 1.63
N ILE A 277 5.39 15.85 0.34
CA ILE A 277 6.20 15.34 -0.77
C ILE A 277 7.65 15.83 -0.65
N LEU A 278 7.86 17.10 -0.31
CA LEU A 278 9.20 17.67 -0.18
C LEU A 278 9.82 17.40 1.20
N ARG A 279 9.06 17.58 2.29
CA ARG A 279 9.55 17.36 3.66
C ARG A 279 10.06 15.92 3.85
N ASN A 280 9.32 14.96 3.38
CA ASN A 280 9.62 13.54 3.60
C ASN A 280 10.88 13.07 2.87
N ARG A 281 11.38 13.83 1.90
CA ARG A 281 12.69 13.56 1.31
C ARG A 281 13.82 13.59 2.36
N GLY A 282 13.65 14.36 3.44
CA GLY A 282 14.58 14.34 4.57
C GLY A 282 14.63 12.98 5.26
N TYR A 283 13.49 12.36 5.52
CA TYR A 283 13.42 10.99 6.06
C TYR A 283 13.99 9.96 5.09
N MET A 284 13.66 10.06 3.79
CA MET A 284 14.23 9.19 2.76
C MET A 284 15.76 9.24 2.76
N ALA A 285 16.34 10.45 2.80
CA ALA A 285 17.80 10.62 2.85
C ALA A 285 18.41 9.93 4.07
N ARG A 286 17.78 10.04 5.25
CA ARG A 286 18.23 9.37 6.49
C ARG A 286 18.26 7.86 6.35
N TYR A 287 17.18 7.27 5.80
CA TYR A 287 17.14 5.82 5.55
C TYR A 287 18.17 5.40 4.50
N PHE A 288 18.37 6.18 3.44
CA PHE A 288 19.40 5.88 2.43
C PHE A 288 20.82 6.00 3.00
N MET A 289 21.09 6.98 3.87
CA MET A 289 22.39 7.09 4.58
C MET A 289 22.65 5.86 5.46
N MET A 290 21.64 5.41 6.20
CA MET A 290 21.73 4.25 7.07
C MET A 290 22.12 2.97 6.30
N HIS A 291 21.64 2.82 5.07
CA HIS A 291 21.92 1.66 4.20
C HIS A 291 23.08 1.88 3.22
N GLY A 292 23.78 3.00 3.27
CA GLY A 292 24.90 3.31 2.36
C GLY A 292 24.50 3.64 0.92
N ASP A 293 23.23 3.90 0.68
CA ASP A 293 22.68 4.19 -0.67
C ASP A 293 22.58 5.68 -0.98
N TYR A 294 22.79 6.54 0.00
CA TYR A 294 22.71 7.98 -0.19
C TYR A 294 23.83 8.48 -1.11
N ARG A 295 23.44 9.18 -2.17
CA ARG A 295 24.37 9.82 -3.13
C ARG A 295 24.03 11.31 -3.20
N PRO A 296 24.76 12.19 -2.51
CA PRO A 296 24.38 13.59 -2.30
C PRO A 296 24.01 14.33 -3.59
N VAL A 297 24.86 14.23 -4.63
CA VAL A 297 24.65 14.93 -5.90
C VAL A 297 23.42 14.40 -6.63
N LEU A 298 23.28 13.06 -6.73
CA LEU A 298 22.15 12.46 -7.41
C LEU A 298 20.84 12.71 -6.65
N PHE A 299 20.88 12.62 -5.31
CA PHE A 299 19.70 12.92 -4.50
C PHE A 299 19.27 14.39 -4.61
N ALA A 300 20.23 15.34 -4.70
CA ALA A 300 19.94 16.74 -4.96
C ALA A 300 19.29 16.95 -6.34
N LEU A 301 19.78 16.26 -7.38
CA LEU A 301 19.17 16.27 -8.71
C LEU A 301 17.75 15.72 -8.69
N GLY A 302 17.52 14.60 -8.00
CA GLY A 302 16.16 14.04 -7.81
C GLY A 302 15.24 14.98 -7.02
N THR A 303 15.79 15.74 -6.05
CA THR A 303 15.01 16.75 -5.33
C THR A 303 14.65 17.90 -6.25
N ALA A 304 15.57 18.40 -7.07
CA ALA A 304 15.30 19.42 -8.07
C ALA A 304 14.23 18.97 -9.08
N ALA A 305 14.31 17.72 -9.56
CA ALA A 305 13.29 17.14 -10.43
C ALA A 305 11.91 17.04 -9.74
N THR A 306 11.86 16.70 -8.46
CA THR A 306 10.62 16.68 -7.67
C THR A 306 10.04 18.10 -7.53
N VAL A 307 10.86 19.09 -7.21
CA VAL A 307 10.43 20.50 -7.15
C VAL A 307 9.91 20.97 -8.51
N ALA A 308 10.64 20.70 -9.60
CA ALA A 308 10.22 21.07 -10.95
C ALA A 308 8.86 20.44 -11.31
N LYS A 309 8.65 19.15 -10.99
CA LYS A 309 7.37 18.48 -11.19
C LYS A 309 6.24 19.15 -10.43
N GLU A 310 6.44 19.49 -9.15
CA GLU A 310 5.42 20.15 -8.33
C GLU A 310 5.12 21.58 -8.81
N VAL A 311 6.12 22.33 -9.28
CA VAL A 311 5.91 23.64 -9.89
C VAL A 311 5.12 23.53 -11.20
N ILE A 312 5.46 22.56 -12.07
CA ILE A 312 4.70 22.31 -13.30
C ILE A 312 3.24 21.96 -12.96
N ARG A 313 3.02 21.09 -11.95
CA ARG A 313 1.67 20.74 -11.48
C ARG A 313 0.89 21.97 -11.01
N LEU A 314 1.51 22.86 -10.24
CA LEU A 314 0.89 24.09 -9.78
C LEU A 314 0.47 25.00 -10.93
N VAL A 315 1.33 25.17 -11.94
CA VAL A 315 1.06 26.09 -13.05
C VAL A 315 0.09 25.50 -14.08
N ALA A 316 0.17 24.19 -14.33
CA ALA A 316 -0.63 23.52 -15.34
C ALA A 316 -1.99 23.04 -14.84
N VAL A 317 -2.06 22.51 -13.60
CA VAL A 317 -3.25 21.85 -13.05
C VAL A 317 -3.90 22.70 -11.97
N ASP A 318 -3.17 23.07 -10.91
CA ASP A 318 -3.71 23.69 -9.70
C ASP A 318 -3.55 25.23 -9.70
N ARG A 319 -3.87 25.87 -10.80
CA ARG A 319 -3.60 27.30 -11.10
C ARG A 319 -4.06 28.29 -10.03
N GLU A 320 -5.13 27.96 -9.30
CA GLU A 320 -5.69 28.83 -8.26
C GLU A 320 -4.82 28.87 -6.98
N HIS A 321 -3.93 27.89 -6.79
CA HIS A 321 -3.11 27.71 -5.59
C HIS A 321 -1.61 27.98 -5.79
N VAL A 322 -1.21 28.64 -6.87
CA VAL A 322 0.21 28.79 -7.23
C VAL A 322 1.02 29.44 -6.11
N ARG A 323 0.53 30.53 -5.51
CA ARG A 323 1.27 31.26 -4.48
C ARG A 323 1.41 30.44 -3.20
N THR A 324 0.32 29.85 -2.71
CA THR A 324 0.30 29.04 -1.47
C THR A 324 1.09 27.76 -1.67
N GLY A 325 0.96 27.11 -2.83
CA GLY A 325 1.70 25.90 -3.18
C GLY A 325 3.21 26.11 -3.25
N LEU A 326 3.68 27.24 -3.82
CA LEU A 326 5.11 27.58 -3.83
C LEU A 326 5.65 27.77 -2.41
N VAL A 327 4.88 28.39 -1.51
CA VAL A 327 5.24 28.53 -0.09
C VAL A 327 5.37 27.16 0.56
N GLN A 328 4.45 26.21 0.30
CA GLN A 328 4.50 24.88 0.87
C GLN A 328 5.67 24.04 0.31
N ILE A 329 5.98 24.17 -0.96
CA ILE A 329 7.17 23.56 -1.57
C ILE A 329 8.43 24.06 -0.85
N ALA A 330 8.60 25.37 -0.72
CA ALA A 330 9.76 25.99 -0.05
C ALA A 330 9.87 25.56 1.42
N LYS A 331 8.73 25.54 2.15
CA LYS A 331 8.66 25.09 3.54
C LYS A 331 9.04 23.62 3.65
N GLY A 332 8.45 22.75 2.84
CA GLY A 332 8.76 21.32 2.82
C GLY A 332 10.23 21.05 2.51
N TRP A 333 10.80 21.75 1.53
CA TRP A 333 12.24 21.63 1.20
C TRP A 333 13.14 22.06 2.37
N ARG A 334 12.84 23.20 3.00
CA ARG A 334 13.60 23.67 4.18
C ARG A 334 13.53 22.66 5.33
N ASP A 335 12.35 22.15 5.62
CA ASP A 335 12.15 21.21 6.73
C ASP A 335 12.74 19.82 6.39
N SER A 336 12.75 19.39 5.12
CA SER A 336 13.50 18.24 4.62
C SER A 336 15.00 18.34 4.98
N HIS A 337 15.60 19.52 4.73
CA HIS A 337 17.02 19.76 5.04
C HIS A 337 17.31 19.65 6.54
N LYS A 338 16.41 20.18 7.39
CA LYS A 338 16.54 20.04 8.86
C LYS A 338 16.47 18.57 9.27
N LEU A 339 15.47 17.81 8.78
CA LEU A 339 15.31 16.39 9.08
C LEU A 339 16.51 15.56 8.62
N MET A 340 17.07 15.87 7.46
CA MET A 340 18.26 15.19 6.94
C MET A 340 19.47 15.33 7.86
N HIS A 341 19.58 16.44 8.59
CA HIS A 341 20.70 16.74 9.49
C HIS A 341 20.35 16.60 10.98
N ASP A 342 19.15 16.10 11.31
CA ASP A 342 18.72 15.90 12.69
C ASP A 342 19.56 14.82 13.39
N PRO A 343 20.38 15.16 14.41
CA PRO A 343 21.22 14.19 15.11
C PRO A 343 20.41 13.23 15.99
N GLU A 344 19.18 13.61 16.35
CA GLU A 344 18.31 12.80 17.20
C GLU A 344 17.44 11.82 16.42
N TRP A 345 17.41 11.93 15.09
CA TRP A 345 16.64 11.00 14.30
C TRP A 345 17.12 9.55 14.48
N ARG A 346 16.18 8.65 14.63
CA ARG A 346 16.42 7.21 14.69
C ARG A 346 15.45 6.51 13.73
N PRO A 347 15.86 5.40 13.10
CA PRO A 347 14.93 4.58 12.31
C PRO A 347 13.85 3.97 13.21
N MET A 348 12.77 3.49 12.60
CA MET A 348 11.81 2.65 13.32
C MET A 348 12.54 1.41 13.87
N PRO A 349 12.32 1.07 15.15
CA PRO A 349 12.98 -0.07 15.73
C PRO A 349 12.39 -1.39 15.18
N PRO A 350 13.21 -2.43 14.97
CA PRO A 350 12.72 -3.77 14.73
C PRO A 350 11.80 -4.22 15.87
N LEU A 351 10.76 -5.00 15.54
CA LEU A 351 9.92 -5.61 16.57
C LEU A 351 10.50 -6.97 16.93
N VAL A 352 11.18 -7.03 18.07
CA VAL A 352 11.70 -8.29 18.60
C VAL A 352 10.55 -9.06 19.25
N ARG A 353 10.40 -10.35 18.96
CA ARG A 353 9.53 -11.23 19.75
C ARG A 353 10.01 -11.18 21.21
N GLN A 354 9.15 -10.69 22.11
CA GLN A 354 9.35 -10.85 23.55
C GLN A 354 9.10 -12.30 23.94
#